data_55d119e2e1aead90e8ef8c7a7d8f5e83
#
_entry.id   55d119e2e1aead90e8ef8c7a7d8f5e83
#
_cell.length_a   1.000
_cell.length_b   1.000
_cell.length_c   1.000
_cell.angle_alpha   90.00
_cell.angle_beta   90.00
_cell.angle_gamma   90.00
#
_symmetry.space_group_name_H-M   'P 1'
#
loop_
_entity.id
_entity.type
_entity.pdbx_description
1 polymer ?
#
loop_
_entity_poly.entity_id
_entity_poly.type
_entity_poly.pdbx_seq_one_letter_code
_entity_poly.pdbx_strand_id
1 'polypeptide(L)'
;HDGTPHWHMVLFCDRKQRAAIVEIMQRYALKEDGDERGARKQRFECKHLNKGGAVAYIAKYVSKNIDGYALDGEIDHDTGKPLSQTAAAVTAWASIWRIPQFHPIGIPTMGAYRECRRQSLRGISIADSFDESVEAVRAAADGGDFAAYIEAQGGANVARDLQTVRVAREIAEELNEYDEEVPKVVGIFAPHLGESHIHKTRETQWRIVSKAVDVDLDPLTLKS
;
A
#
# COMPACT_ATOMS: atom_id res chain seq x y z
N HIS A 1 19.81 -18.06 -8.19
CA HIS A 1 19.60 -16.62 -8.29
C HIS A 1 20.91 -15.88 -8.24
N ASP A 2 21.14 -15.08 -9.27
CA ASP A 2 22.35 -14.27 -9.42
C ASP A 2 22.27 -12.92 -8.66
N GLY A 3 21.16 -12.69 -7.92
CA GLY A 3 20.92 -11.45 -7.20
C GLY A 3 20.53 -10.26 -8.07
N THR A 4 20.27 -10.47 -9.37
CA THR A 4 19.88 -9.38 -10.28
C THR A 4 18.48 -8.89 -9.95
N PRO A 5 18.29 -7.61 -9.57
CA PRO A 5 16.98 -7.07 -9.31
C PRO A 5 16.16 -7.02 -10.59
N HIS A 6 14.88 -7.41 -10.48
CA HIS A 6 13.93 -7.31 -11.58
C HIS A 6 12.58 -6.78 -11.09
N TRP A 7 11.82 -6.18 -12.00
CA TRP A 7 10.57 -5.52 -11.67
C TRP A 7 9.40 -6.23 -12.33
N HIS A 8 8.38 -6.52 -11.53
CA HIS A 8 7.06 -6.92 -12.02
C HIS A 8 6.14 -5.71 -11.98
N MET A 9 5.71 -5.24 -13.16
CA MET A 9 4.84 -4.07 -13.26
C MET A 9 3.52 -4.44 -13.92
N VAL A 10 2.41 -3.97 -13.36
CA VAL A 10 1.10 -3.98 -14.01
C VAL A 10 0.70 -2.55 -14.30
N LEU A 11 0.43 -2.27 -15.57
CA LEU A 11 0.10 -0.94 -16.05
C LEU A 11 -1.32 -0.93 -16.64
N PHE A 12 -2.11 0.04 -16.21
CA PHE A 12 -3.40 0.37 -16.80
C PHE A 12 -3.23 1.63 -17.64
N CYS A 13 -3.50 1.54 -18.92
CA CYS A 13 -3.33 2.65 -19.84
C CYS A 13 -4.37 2.62 -20.96
N ASP A 14 -4.54 3.73 -21.67
CA ASP A 14 -5.34 3.77 -22.87
C ASP A 14 -4.73 2.84 -23.94
N ARG A 15 -5.59 2.10 -24.62
CA ARG A 15 -5.19 1.18 -25.70
C ARG A 15 -4.32 1.86 -26.77
N LYS A 16 -4.59 3.13 -27.07
CA LYS A 16 -3.83 3.91 -28.06
C LYS A 16 -2.40 4.22 -27.61
N GLN A 17 -2.16 4.33 -26.30
CA GLN A 17 -0.86 4.65 -25.72
C GLN A 17 0.04 3.43 -25.52
N ARG A 18 -0.54 2.23 -25.54
CA ARG A 18 0.15 1.00 -25.19
C ARG A 18 1.44 0.77 -25.98
N ALA A 19 1.40 0.94 -27.30
CA ALA A 19 2.56 0.69 -28.15
C ALA A 19 3.73 1.63 -27.77
N ALA A 20 3.45 2.91 -27.60
CA ALA A 20 4.45 3.89 -27.19
C ALA A 20 5.03 3.60 -25.80
N ILE A 21 4.20 3.18 -24.84
CA ILE A 21 4.65 2.80 -23.49
C ILE A 21 5.60 1.61 -23.57
N VAL A 22 5.23 0.56 -24.29
CA VAL A 22 6.06 -0.65 -24.45
C VAL A 22 7.41 -0.29 -25.10
N GLU A 23 7.40 0.51 -26.14
CA GLU A 23 8.63 0.97 -26.81
C GLU A 23 9.54 1.76 -25.86
N ILE A 24 8.98 2.70 -25.11
CA ILE A 24 9.73 3.49 -24.13
C ILE A 24 10.35 2.59 -23.08
N MET A 25 9.58 1.69 -22.49
CA MET A 25 10.06 0.78 -21.44
C MET A 25 11.16 -0.16 -21.97
N GLN A 26 10.96 -0.71 -23.16
CA GLN A 26 11.98 -1.56 -23.78
C GLN A 26 13.27 -0.80 -24.07
N ARG A 27 13.18 0.45 -24.52
CA ARG A 27 14.33 1.32 -24.74
C ARG A 27 15.11 1.57 -23.43
N TYR A 28 14.41 1.80 -22.32
CA TYR A 28 15.06 1.96 -21.03
C TYR A 28 15.70 0.66 -20.50
N ALA A 29 15.03 -0.47 -20.67
CA ALA A 29 15.56 -1.77 -20.26
C ALA A 29 16.81 -2.19 -21.04
N LEU A 30 16.99 -1.66 -22.25
CA LEU A 30 18.11 -1.95 -23.15
C LEU A 30 19.09 -0.78 -23.26
N LYS A 31 19.00 0.24 -22.40
CA LYS A 31 19.84 1.44 -22.50
C LYS A 31 21.31 1.15 -22.22
N GLU A 32 21.58 0.26 -21.30
CA GLU A 32 22.93 -0.19 -20.94
C GLU A 32 23.11 -1.62 -21.43
N ASP A 33 24.21 -1.88 -22.13
CA ASP A 33 24.61 -3.21 -22.63
C ASP A 33 23.49 -3.97 -23.38
N GLY A 34 22.64 -3.22 -24.10
CA GLY A 34 21.48 -3.78 -24.82
C GLY A 34 21.85 -4.63 -26.04
N ASP A 35 23.10 -4.63 -26.45
CA ASP A 35 23.71 -5.43 -27.53
C ASP A 35 24.25 -6.78 -27.03
N GLU A 36 24.33 -6.99 -25.71
CA GLU A 36 24.70 -8.28 -25.13
C GLU A 36 23.81 -9.42 -25.66
N ARG A 37 24.44 -10.59 -25.82
CA ARG A 37 23.73 -11.79 -26.26
C ARG A 37 22.59 -12.15 -25.30
N GLY A 38 21.36 -12.05 -25.79
CA GLY A 38 20.16 -12.38 -25.03
C GLY A 38 19.52 -11.20 -24.30
N ALA A 39 20.15 -10.01 -24.24
CA ALA A 39 19.62 -8.83 -23.55
C ALA A 39 18.17 -8.50 -23.94
N ARG A 40 17.88 -8.46 -25.23
CA ARG A 40 16.52 -8.18 -25.75
C ARG A 40 15.46 -9.17 -25.30
N LYS A 41 15.84 -10.43 -25.05
CA LYS A 41 14.92 -11.49 -24.65
C LYS A 41 14.74 -11.56 -23.12
N GLN A 42 15.78 -11.28 -22.36
CA GLN A 42 15.81 -11.51 -20.93
C GLN A 42 15.51 -10.25 -20.10
N ARG A 43 15.85 -9.05 -20.62
CA ARG A 43 15.73 -7.82 -19.85
C ARG A 43 14.35 -7.17 -19.92
N PHE A 44 13.53 -7.52 -20.91
CA PHE A 44 12.19 -6.96 -21.05
C PHE A 44 11.21 -7.98 -21.62
N GLU A 45 10.17 -8.26 -20.87
CA GLU A 45 9.03 -9.05 -21.30
C GLU A 45 7.75 -8.26 -21.08
N CYS A 46 6.88 -8.19 -22.09
CA CYS A 46 5.57 -7.56 -21.99
C CYS A 46 4.47 -8.55 -22.36
N LYS A 47 3.58 -8.82 -21.41
CA LYS A 47 2.40 -9.67 -21.61
C LYS A 47 1.13 -8.84 -21.61
N HIS A 48 0.28 -9.10 -22.58
CA HIS A 48 -1.06 -8.51 -22.58
C HIS A 48 -1.98 -9.31 -21.65
N LEU A 49 -2.52 -8.62 -20.66
CA LEU A 49 -3.45 -9.22 -19.72
C LEU A 49 -4.89 -9.06 -20.21
N ASN A 50 -5.60 -10.16 -20.33
CA ASN A 50 -7.03 -10.18 -20.67
C ASN A 50 -7.88 -9.92 -19.42
N LYS A 51 -9.21 -9.79 -19.58
CA LYS A 51 -10.16 -9.60 -18.48
C LYS A 51 -9.91 -10.62 -17.35
N GLY A 52 -9.65 -10.11 -16.13
CA GLY A 52 -9.38 -10.92 -14.93
C GLY A 52 -7.93 -11.37 -14.74
N GLY A 53 -7.12 -11.44 -15.80
CA GLY A 53 -5.73 -11.90 -15.70
C GLY A 53 -4.82 -11.03 -14.85
N ALA A 54 -5.07 -9.71 -14.82
CA ALA A 54 -4.26 -8.79 -14.03
C ALA A 54 -4.38 -9.06 -12.52
N VAL A 55 -5.58 -9.34 -12.03
CA VAL A 55 -5.82 -9.63 -10.61
C VAL A 55 -5.12 -10.93 -10.21
N ALA A 56 -5.28 -12.00 -11.00
CA ALA A 56 -4.63 -13.28 -10.73
C ALA A 56 -3.09 -13.16 -10.77
N TYR A 57 -2.56 -12.39 -11.72
CA TYR A 57 -1.13 -12.14 -11.83
C TYR A 57 -0.58 -11.41 -10.60
N ILE A 58 -1.22 -10.31 -10.18
CA ILE A 58 -0.80 -9.57 -8.98
C ILE A 58 -0.95 -10.44 -7.74
N ALA A 59 -2.09 -11.12 -7.58
CA ALA A 59 -2.36 -11.97 -6.41
C ALA A 59 -1.27 -13.03 -6.23
N LYS A 60 -0.83 -13.67 -7.31
CA LYS A 60 0.25 -14.66 -7.25
C LYS A 60 1.55 -14.06 -6.67
N TYR A 61 1.97 -12.88 -7.13
CA TYR A 61 3.21 -12.26 -6.66
C TYR A 61 3.08 -11.69 -5.24
N VAL A 62 1.90 -11.14 -4.90
CA VAL A 62 1.62 -10.68 -3.53
C VAL A 62 1.68 -11.84 -2.55
N SER A 63 0.98 -12.93 -2.84
CA SER A 63 0.98 -14.13 -1.98
C SER A 63 2.36 -14.74 -1.85
N LYS A 64 3.12 -14.84 -2.94
CA LYS A 64 4.49 -15.38 -2.93
C LYS A 64 5.42 -14.60 -2.00
N ASN A 65 5.27 -13.28 -1.91
CA ASN A 65 6.22 -12.42 -1.21
C ASN A 65 5.75 -11.95 0.17
N ILE A 66 4.47 -12.18 0.55
CA ILE A 66 3.94 -11.69 1.83
C ILE A 66 3.62 -12.84 2.79
N ASP A 67 2.72 -13.74 2.40
CA ASP A 67 2.17 -14.74 3.32
C ASP A 67 2.16 -16.18 2.80
N GLY A 68 2.45 -16.37 1.53
CA GLY A 68 2.36 -17.69 0.89
C GLY A 68 0.92 -18.21 0.73
N TYR A 69 -0.10 -17.37 0.99
CA TYR A 69 -1.51 -17.78 0.92
C TYR A 69 -1.91 -18.26 -0.49
N ALA A 70 -2.71 -19.32 -0.54
CA ALA A 70 -3.17 -19.95 -1.78
C ALA A 70 -2.04 -20.47 -2.71
N LEU A 71 -0.84 -20.71 -2.17
CA LEU A 71 0.28 -21.32 -2.87
C LEU A 71 0.64 -22.69 -2.27
N ASP A 72 -0.34 -23.37 -1.71
CA ASP A 72 -0.17 -24.70 -1.14
C ASP A 72 0.33 -25.67 -2.21
N GLY A 73 1.47 -26.33 -1.92
CA GLY A 73 2.14 -27.24 -2.85
C GLY A 73 3.13 -26.60 -3.81
N GLU A 74 3.23 -25.26 -3.90
CA GLU A 74 4.30 -24.62 -4.65
C GLU A 74 5.60 -24.59 -3.81
N ILE A 75 6.72 -24.89 -4.48
CA ILE A 75 8.04 -24.98 -3.87
C ILE A 75 8.88 -23.82 -4.39
N ASP A 76 9.63 -23.20 -3.51
CA ASP A 76 10.67 -22.26 -3.86
C ASP A 76 11.80 -23.00 -4.57
N HIS A 77 12.10 -22.62 -5.80
CA HIS A 77 13.07 -23.32 -6.65
C HIS A 77 14.52 -23.21 -6.15
N ASP A 78 14.84 -22.20 -5.33
CA ASP A 78 16.20 -21.98 -4.86
C ASP A 78 16.47 -22.74 -3.57
N THR A 79 15.47 -22.75 -2.68
CA THR A 79 15.62 -23.37 -1.36
C THR A 79 15.06 -24.78 -1.26
N GLY A 80 14.22 -25.18 -2.23
CA GLY A 80 13.48 -26.43 -2.20
C GLY A 80 12.38 -26.51 -1.12
N LYS A 81 12.10 -25.37 -0.44
CA LYS A 81 11.12 -25.29 0.65
C LYS A 81 9.75 -24.84 0.15
N PRO A 82 8.66 -25.18 0.87
CA PRO A 82 7.35 -24.62 0.58
C PRO A 82 7.36 -23.09 0.60
N LEU A 83 6.67 -22.44 -0.34
CA LEU A 83 6.62 -20.97 -0.44
C LEU A 83 6.05 -20.31 0.82
N SER A 84 5.16 -20.98 1.54
CA SER A 84 4.65 -20.50 2.83
C SER A 84 5.75 -20.30 3.90
N GLN A 85 6.83 -21.07 3.83
CA GLN A 85 7.96 -20.93 4.75
C GLN A 85 8.94 -19.84 4.30
N THR A 86 9.14 -19.68 2.99
CA THR A 86 10.09 -18.68 2.45
C THR A 86 9.50 -17.27 2.43
N ALA A 87 8.18 -17.12 2.30
CA ALA A 87 7.51 -15.82 2.35
C ALA A 87 7.79 -15.04 3.66
N ALA A 88 7.81 -15.74 4.79
CA ALA A 88 8.15 -15.12 6.09
C ALA A 88 9.58 -14.57 6.10
N ALA A 89 10.55 -15.28 5.52
CA ALA A 89 11.93 -14.82 5.43
C ALA A 89 12.07 -13.60 4.51
N VAL A 90 11.38 -13.59 3.36
CA VAL A 90 11.35 -12.45 2.43
C VAL A 90 10.76 -11.21 3.11
N THR A 91 9.65 -11.38 3.82
CA THR A 91 8.99 -10.28 4.56
C THR A 91 9.89 -9.74 5.67
N ALA A 92 10.54 -10.62 6.43
CA ALA A 92 11.47 -10.23 7.49
C ALA A 92 12.67 -9.46 6.91
N TRP A 93 13.25 -9.96 5.82
CA TRP A 93 14.36 -9.29 5.13
C TRP A 93 13.97 -7.90 4.62
N ALA A 94 12.84 -7.80 3.92
CA ALA A 94 12.35 -6.52 3.43
C ALA A 94 12.05 -5.52 4.56
N SER A 95 11.57 -6.03 5.71
CA SER A 95 11.28 -5.21 6.90
C SER A 95 12.57 -4.68 7.55
N ILE A 96 13.59 -5.54 7.72
CA ILE A 96 14.90 -5.16 8.30
C ILE A 96 15.55 -4.05 7.46
N TRP A 97 15.53 -4.22 6.14
CA TRP A 97 16.15 -3.27 5.22
C TRP A 97 15.22 -2.12 4.80
N ARG A 98 13.99 -2.07 5.34
CA ARG A 98 12.96 -1.07 5.01
C ARG A 98 12.71 -0.95 3.51
N ILE A 99 12.72 -2.07 2.80
CA ILE A 99 12.48 -2.13 1.36
C ILE A 99 10.98 -2.23 1.10
N PRO A 100 10.35 -1.22 0.49
CA PRO A 100 8.96 -1.33 0.07
C PRO A 100 8.87 -2.26 -1.13
N GLN A 101 8.20 -3.40 -0.95
CA GLN A 101 8.06 -4.44 -1.99
C GLN A 101 7.06 -4.05 -3.08
N PHE A 102 6.09 -3.19 -2.76
CA PHE A 102 5.01 -2.79 -3.67
C PHE A 102 4.91 -1.28 -3.75
N HIS A 103 4.87 -0.76 -4.97
CA HIS A 103 4.78 0.68 -5.25
C HIS A 103 3.57 0.97 -6.15
N PRO A 104 2.45 1.43 -5.60
CA PRO A 104 1.38 1.98 -6.40
C PRO A 104 1.76 3.37 -6.94
N ILE A 105 1.56 3.57 -8.24
CA ILE A 105 1.87 4.82 -8.94
C ILE A 105 0.58 5.32 -9.61
N GLY A 106 0.35 6.62 -9.58
CA GLY A 106 -0.82 7.25 -10.22
C GLY A 106 -2.15 7.03 -9.50
N ILE A 107 -2.11 6.62 -8.24
CA ILE A 107 -3.29 6.49 -7.39
C ILE A 107 -3.14 7.31 -6.09
N PRO A 108 -4.24 7.70 -5.45
CA PRO A 108 -4.20 8.35 -4.15
C PRO A 108 -3.50 7.51 -3.08
N THR A 109 -3.03 8.16 -2.03
CA THR A 109 -2.20 7.51 -1.01
C THR A 109 -2.96 6.42 -0.25
N MET A 110 -2.39 5.23 -0.16
CA MET A 110 -2.93 4.11 0.63
C MET A 110 -3.01 4.41 2.12
N GLY A 111 -2.25 5.40 2.60
CA GLY A 111 -2.33 5.88 3.97
C GLY A 111 -3.72 6.45 4.30
N ALA A 112 -4.23 7.36 3.46
CA ALA A 112 -5.56 7.92 3.63
C ALA A 112 -6.67 6.85 3.54
N TYR A 113 -6.57 5.93 2.58
CA TYR A 113 -7.47 4.78 2.47
C TYR A 113 -7.56 3.96 3.77
N ARG A 114 -6.43 3.64 4.36
CA ARG A 114 -6.37 2.87 5.61
C ARG A 114 -6.94 3.64 6.80
N GLU A 115 -6.65 4.93 6.90
CA GLU A 115 -7.17 5.75 7.99
C GLU A 115 -8.68 5.97 7.86
N CYS A 116 -9.23 6.15 6.66
CA CYS A 116 -10.68 6.20 6.42
C CYS A 116 -11.38 4.92 6.88
N ARG A 117 -10.82 3.75 6.60
CA ARG A 117 -11.38 2.46 7.05
C ARG A 117 -11.32 2.26 8.55
N ARG A 118 -10.35 2.86 9.26
CA ARG A 118 -10.28 2.79 10.73
C ARG A 118 -11.47 3.44 11.40
N GLN A 119 -12.06 4.44 10.79
CA GLN A 119 -13.19 5.19 11.33
C GLN A 119 -14.47 4.35 11.40
N SER A 120 -14.76 3.54 10.39
CA SER A 120 -15.96 2.72 10.33
C SER A 120 -16.03 1.67 11.41
N LEU A 121 -14.87 1.15 11.83
CA LEU A 121 -14.80 0.14 12.91
C LEU A 121 -15.25 0.68 14.26
N ARG A 122 -15.44 1.99 14.43
CA ARG A 122 -15.77 2.65 15.70
C ARG A 122 -17.19 3.21 15.79
N GLY A 123 -17.97 3.13 14.70
CA GLY A 123 -19.35 3.65 14.70
C GLY A 123 -19.45 5.17 14.90
N ILE A 124 -18.34 5.90 14.78
CA ILE A 124 -18.32 7.36 14.88
C ILE A 124 -18.72 7.92 13.52
N SER A 125 -19.84 8.64 13.48
CA SER A 125 -20.24 9.37 12.26
C SER A 125 -19.28 10.53 12.03
N ILE A 126 -18.56 10.49 10.91
CA ILE A 126 -17.74 11.62 10.46
C ILE A 126 -18.64 12.76 9.94
N ALA A 127 -19.88 12.44 9.62
CA ALA A 127 -20.85 13.37 9.01
C ALA A 127 -21.03 14.69 9.77
N ASP A 128 -20.76 14.72 11.07
CA ASP A 128 -20.90 15.92 11.88
C ASP A 128 -19.68 16.86 11.81
N SER A 129 -18.56 16.37 11.28
CA SER A 129 -17.27 17.11 11.28
C SER A 129 -16.72 17.42 9.90
N PHE A 130 -17.24 16.75 8.87
CA PHE A 130 -16.76 16.84 7.49
C PHE A 130 -17.91 17.02 6.51
N ASP A 131 -17.58 17.54 5.35
CA ASP A 131 -18.52 17.70 4.25
C ASP A 131 -18.78 16.41 3.46
N GLU A 132 -19.68 16.50 2.51
CA GLU A 132 -20.12 15.40 1.67
C GLU A 132 -18.97 14.79 0.84
N SER A 133 -17.96 15.59 0.48
CA SER A 133 -16.82 15.13 -0.31
C SER A 133 -15.90 14.19 0.50
N VAL A 134 -15.68 14.51 1.76
CA VAL A 134 -14.91 13.66 2.69
C VAL A 134 -15.64 12.38 3.02
N GLU A 135 -16.97 12.47 3.21
CA GLU A 135 -17.80 11.29 3.45
C GLU A 135 -17.81 10.35 2.24
N ALA A 136 -17.82 10.87 1.02
CA ALA A 136 -17.71 10.05 -0.19
C ALA A 136 -16.40 9.24 -0.21
N VAL A 137 -15.27 9.86 0.14
CA VAL A 137 -13.97 9.17 0.25
C VAL A 137 -14.01 8.10 1.32
N ARG A 138 -14.56 8.42 2.50
CA ARG A 138 -14.67 7.50 3.63
C ARG A 138 -15.56 6.30 3.29
N ALA A 139 -16.75 6.54 2.77
CA ALA A 139 -17.72 5.51 2.43
C ALA A 139 -17.19 4.55 1.36
N ALA A 140 -16.52 5.08 0.33
CA ALA A 140 -15.89 4.27 -0.70
C ALA A 140 -14.75 3.39 -0.13
N ALA A 141 -13.92 3.96 0.75
CA ALA A 141 -12.85 3.23 1.41
C ALA A 141 -13.39 2.13 2.32
N ASP A 142 -14.44 2.41 3.08
CA ASP A 142 -15.09 1.50 4.01
C ASP A 142 -15.78 0.34 3.27
N GLY A 143 -16.53 0.65 2.22
CA GLY A 143 -17.17 -0.33 1.36
C GLY A 143 -16.19 -1.18 0.54
N GLY A 144 -14.90 -0.84 0.53
CA GLY A 144 -13.88 -1.55 -0.26
C GLY A 144 -13.96 -1.24 -1.76
N ASP A 145 -14.74 -0.24 -2.16
CA ASP A 145 -14.80 0.22 -3.55
C ASP A 145 -13.63 1.14 -3.86
N PHE A 146 -12.55 0.52 -4.32
CA PHE A 146 -11.32 1.25 -4.59
C PHE A 146 -11.42 2.18 -5.81
N ALA A 147 -12.28 1.88 -6.78
CA ALA A 147 -12.52 2.74 -7.92
C ALA A 147 -13.25 4.02 -7.48
N ALA A 148 -14.33 3.90 -6.73
CA ALA A 148 -15.05 5.04 -6.15
C ALA A 148 -14.14 5.85 -5.21
N TYR A 149 -13.24 5.20 -4.46
CA TYR A 149 -12.26 5.90 -3.63
C TYR A 149 -11.31 6.77 -4.46
N ILE A 150 -10.77 6.24 -5.57
CA ILE A 150 -9.91 7.01 -6.47
C ILE A 150 -10.66 8.22 -7.03
N GLU A 151 -11.89 8.04 -7.49
CA GLU A 151 -12.71 9.11 -8.04
C GLU A 151 -13.03 10.18 -6.99
N ALA A 152 -13.44 9.79 -5.80
CA ALA A 152 -13.76 10.70 -4.70
C ALA A 152 -12.52 11.47 -4.21
N GLN A 153 -11.32 10.93 -4.36
CA GLN A 153 -10.06 11.60 -4.06
C GLN A 153 -9.59 12.60 -5.12
N GLY A 154 -10.33 12.75 -6.23
CA GLY A 154 -10.01 13.65 -7.33
C GLY A 154 -9.49 12.95 -8.58
N GLY A 155 -9.56 11.62 -8.64
CA GLY A 155 -9.23 10.80 -9.79
C GLY A 155 -7.82 10.22 -9.79
N ALA A 156 -7.53 9.44 -10.84
CA ALA A 156 -6.19 8.91 -11.07
C ALA A 156 -5.21 10.05 -11.39
N ASN A 157 -3.97 9.91 -10.93
CA ASN A 157 -2.90 10.89 -11.08
C ASN A 157 -3.17 12.26 -10.45
N VAL A 158 -4.16 12.38 -9.56
CA VAL A 158 -4.39 13.62 -8.81
C VAL A 158 -3.15 13.96 -7.96
N ALA A 159 -2.70 15.20 -8.03
CA ALA A 159 -1.58 15.67 -7.22
C ALA A 159 -1.93 15.56 -5.72
N ARG A 160 -0.94 15.24 -4.90
CA ARG A 160 -1.17 14.94 -3.48
C ARG A 160 -1.83 16.11 -2.72
N ASP A 161 -1.49 17.32 -3.07
CA ASP A 161 -2.03 18.56 -2.49
C ASP A 161 -3.49 18.82 -2.89
N LEU A 162 -3.94 18.21 -4.00
CA LEU A 162 -5.30 18.31 -4.52
C LEU A 162 -6.20 17.15 -4.10
N GLN A 163 -5.68 16.17 -3.35
CA GLN A 163 -6.51 15.07 -2.85
C GLN A 163 -7.52 15.56 -1.82
N THR A 164 -8.76 15.08 -1.92
CA THR A 164 -9.86 15.44 -1.02
C THR A 164 -9.53 15.14 0.44
N VAL A 165 -8.92 13.99 0.72
CA VAL A 165 -8.52 13.57 2.06
C VAL A 165 -7.03 13.22 2.10
N ARG A 166 -6.33 13.73 3.10
CA ARG A 166 -4.92 13.48 3.32
C ARG A 166 -4.67 12.95 4.74
N VAL A 167 -3.55 12.26 4.91
CA VAL A 167 -3.09 11.77 6.21
C VAL A 167 -2.54 12.94 7.03
N ALA A 168 -3.08 13.14 8.22
CA ALA A 168 -2.57 14.07 9.22
C ALA A 168 -1.42 13.43 10.00
N ARG A 169 -0.38 14.24 10.25
CA ARG A 169 0.78 13.86 11.06
C ARG A 169 1.07 14.92 12.10
N GLU A 170 1.46 14.48 13.26
CA GLU A 170 2.01 15.31 14.34
C GLU A 170 3.45 14.86 14.63
N ILE A 171 4.32 15.80 14.99
CA ILE A 171 5.67 15.45 15.46
C ILE A 171 5.52 14.81 16.83
N ALA A 172 6.16 13.65 17.03
CA ALA A 172 6.16 12.99 18.31
C ALA A 172 6.86 13.86 19.37
N GLU A 173 6.37 13.86 20.60
CA GLU A 173 7.00 14.57 21.72
C GLU A 173 8.40 14.03 22.03
N GLU A 174 8.62 12.74 21.80
CA GLU A 174 9.90 12.08 21.99
C GLU A 174 10.65 11.92 20.67
N LEU A 175 11.92 12.26 20.68
CA LEU A 175 12.83 11.99 19.57
C LEU A 175 13.08 10.47 19.44
N ASN A 176 13.52 10.04 18.25
CA ASN A 176 13.93 8.65 18.05
C ASN A 176 15.31 8.38 18.68
N GLU A 177 15.81 7.17 18.57
CA GLU A 177 17.14 6.75 19.07
C GLU A 177 18.33 7.49 18.43
N TYR A 178 18.07 8.29 17.39
CA TYR A 178 19.06 9.11 16.67
C TYR A 178 18.85 10.62 16.90
N ASP A 179 18.08 11.00 17.92
CA ASP A 179 17.72 12.39 18.24
C ASP A 179 17.00 13.15 17.11
N GLU A 180 16.23 12.42 16.28
CA GLU A 180 15.46 13.01 15.18
C GLU A 180 13.97 13.12 15.51
N GLU A 181 13.33 14.18 15.01
CA GLU A 181 11.87 14.33 15.06
C GLU A 181 11.17 13.29 14.20
N VAL A 182 10.21 12.56 14.77
CA VAL A 182 9.45 11.53 14.06
C VAL A 182 8.03 11.97 13.83
N PRO A 183 7.62 12.21 12.57
CA PRO A 183 6.23 12.50 12.24
C PRO A 183 5.36 11.24 12.37
N LYS A 184 4.48 11.20 13.36
CA LYS A 184 3.51 10.12 13.57
C LYS A 184 2.17 10.43 12.90
N VAL A 185 1.58 9.42 12.28
CA VAL A 185 0.21 9.54 11.73
C VAL A 185 -0.77 9.57 12.89
N VAL A 186 -1.60 10.61 12.95
CA VAL A 186 -2.62 10.79 13.99
C VAL A 186 -4.04 10.66 13.44
N GLY A 187 -4.25 10.92 12.16
CA GLY A 187 -5.57 10.88 11.56
C GLY A 187 -5.61 11.30 10.11
N ILE A 188 -6.72 11.89 9.73
CA ILE A 188 -6.98 12.45 8.41
C ILE A 188 -7.40 13.91 8.51
N PHE A 189 -7.21 14.66 7.44
CA PHE A 189 -7.73 16.01 7.27
C PHE A 189 -8.13 16.24 5.81
N ALA A 190 -8.99 17.22 5.58
CA ALA A 190 -9.38 17.67 4.27
C ALA A 190 -8.75 19.05 3.99
N PRO A 191 -7.87 19.18 2.98
CA PRO A 191 -7.16 20.44 2.72
C PRO A 191 -8.06 21.65 2.51
N HIS A 192 -9.22 21.45 1.89
CA HIS A 192 -10.19 22.51 1.62
C HIS A 192 -10.93 23.03 2.86
N LEU A 193 -10.95 22.25 3.96
CA LEU A 193 -11.50 22.68 5.26
C LEU A 193 -10.44 23.27 6.18
N GLY A 194 -9.17 23.24 5.78
CA GLY A 194 -8.04 23.75 6.54
C GLY A 194 -7.28 22.65 7.31
N GLU A 195 -5.97 22.83 7.43
CA GLU A 195 -5.07 21.85 8.07
C GLU A 195 -5.32 21.68 9.57
N SER A 196 -6.01 22.63 10.22
CA SER A 196 -6.39 22.54 11.64
C SER A 196 -7.54 21.59 11.92
N HIS A 197 -8.32 21.22 10.88
CA HIS A 197 -9.44 20.29 11.00
C HIS A 197 -8.94 18.84 10.87
N ILE A 198 -8.26 18.35 11.90
CA ILE A 198 -7.76 16.98 11.96
C ILE A 198 -8.78 16.09 12.66
N HIS A 199 -9.21 15.04 11.96
CA HIS A 199 -9.97 13.98 12.54
C HIS A 199 -9.02 12.85 12.99
N LYS A 200 -8.89 12.66 14.30
CA LYS A 200 -8.00 11.64 14.88
C LYS A 200 -8.57 10.24 14.67
N THR A 201 -7.78 9.38 14.05
CA THR A 201 -8.15 7.98 13.77
C THR A 201 -7.44 6.98 14.67
N ARG A 202 -6.42 7.43 15.41
CA ARG A 202 -5.53 6.60 16.22
C ARG A 202 -5.59 6.99 17.69
N GLU A 203 -6.73 6.78 18.30
CA GLU A 203 -6.95 7.05 19.74
C GLU A 203 -6.59 5.86 20.64
N THR A 204 -6.40 4.66 20.05
CA THR A 204 -6.05 3.46 20.82
C THR A 204 -4.55 3.41 21.06
N GLN A 205 -4.16 3.32 22.31
CA GLN A 205 -2.79 3.04 22.72
C GLN A 205 -2.61 1.53 22.94
N TRP A 206 -1.59 0.97 22.31
CA TRP A 206 -1.21 -0.43 22.51
C TRP A 206 -0.10 -0.52 23.54
N ARG A 207 -0.29 -1.40 24.52
CA ARG A 207 0.71 -1.69 25.53
C ARG A 207 1.11 -3.16 25.45
N ILE A 208 2.40 -3.44 25.42
CA ILE A 208 2.91 -4.80 25.55
C ILE A 208 2.88 -5.14 27.02
N VAL A 209 2.13 -6.18 27.37
CA VAL A 209 2.08 -6.72 28.74
C VAL A 209 2.66 -8.13 28.75
N SER A 210 3.30 -8.53 29.85
CA SER A 210 3.77 -9.91 30.00
C SER A 210 2.58 -10.85 30.12
N LYS A 211 2.71 -12.07 29.61
CA LYS A 211 1.64 -13.10 29.62
C LYS A 211 1.16 -13.48 31.03
N ALA A 212 1.90 -13.12 32.09
CA ALA A 212 1.59 -13.41 33.46
C ALA A 212 0.67 -12.39 34.15
N VAL A 213 0.29 -11.32 33.48
CA VAL A 213 -0.65 -10.33 33.99
C VAL A 213 -2.03 -10.71 33.48
N ASP A 214 -2.90 -11.22 34.37
CA ASP A 214 -4.35 -11.26 34.13
C ASP A 214 -4.79 -9.80 33.98
N VAL A 215 -5.00 -9.40 32.73
CA VAL A 215 -5.56 -8.09 32.40
C VAL A 215 -7.07 -8.24 32.61
N ASP A 216 -7.54 -7.79 33.78
CA ASP A 216 -8.97 -7.59 34.01
C ASP A 216 -9.42 -6.49 33.02
N LEU A 217 -9.90 -6.93 31.86
CA LEU A 217 -10.41 -6.04 30.81
C LEU A 217 -11.78 -5.56 31.30
N ASP A 218 -11.81 -4.42 31.99
CA ASP A 218 -13.05 -3.73 32.27
C ASP A 218 -13.79 -3.47 30.94
N PRO A 219 -15.00 -4.04 30.75
CA PRO A 219 -15.78 -3.88 29.52
C PRO A 219 -16.09 -2.41 29.16
N LEU A 220 -15.94 -1.49 30.13
CA LEU A 220 -16.17 -0.05 29.90
C LEU A 220 -15.00 0.65 29.22
N THR A 221 -13.78 0.11 29.28
CA THR A 221 -12.62 0.68 28.57
C THR A 221 -12.56 0.31 27.08
N LEU A 222 -13.42 -0.59 26.63
CA LEU A 222 -13.58 -0.95 25.21
C LEU A 222 -14.55 -0.04 24.45
N LYS A 223 -15.17 0.94 25.12
CA LYS A 223 -16.19 1.83 24.55
C LYS A 223 -15.78 3.31 24.50
N SER A 224 -14.53 3.63 24.77
CA SER A 224 -14.04 5.01 24.65
C SER A 224 -13.10 5.19 23.45
#